data_405632244b289764d4c92f524af5f2d6
#
_entry.id   405632244b289764d4c92f524af5f2d6
#
_cell.length_a   1.000
_cell.length_b   1.000
_cell.length_c   1.000
_cell.angle_alpha   90.00
_cell.angle_beta   90.00
_cell.angle_gamma   90.00
#
_symmetry.space_group_name_H-M   'P 1'
#
loop_
_entity.id
_entity.type
_entity.pdbx_description
1 polymer ?
#
loop_
_entity_poly.entity_id
_entity_poly.type
_entity_poly.pdbx_seq_one_letter_code
_entity_poly.pdbx_strand_id
1 'polypeptide(L)'
;MRLAKLVTACGLSAFLVAACGIKQKPLAGTAQLESARGNHAAVDDPRLRHAKCLRHDHYRIYEYRTAADHLPAIQMGKPAVGPLIVFEPTPGIAQGLQIQGQDEAAEIIGTALVFPNLASDREMTKVETCVSLGVVG
;
A
#
# COMPACT_ATOMS: atom_id res chain seq x y z
N MET A 1 13.09 -52.13 40.72
CA MET A 1 12.58 -53.37 40.10
C MET A 1 11.69 -53.08 38.94
N ARG A 2 12.05 -53.68 37.80
CA ARG A 2 11.28 -53.88 36.56
C ARG A 2 10.91 -52.65 35.70
N LEU A 3 11.74 -52.50 34.65
CA LEU A 3 11.47 -51.81 33.37
C LEU A 3 10.23 -52.40 32.68
N ALA A 4 9.42 -51.52 32.07
CA ALA A 4 8.56 -51.89 30.97
C ALA A 4 8.83 -50.93 29.82
N LYS A 5 9.46 -51.42 28.78
CA LYS A 5 9.65 -50.76 27.48
C LYS A 5 8.35 -50.80 26.71
N LEU A 6 7.82 -49.66 26.30
CA LEU A 6 6.76 -49.56 25.29
C LEU A 6 7.34 -48.94 24.05
N VAL A 7 7.53 -49.78 23.06
CA VAL A 7 7.89 -49.40 21.68
C VAL A 7 6.59 -49.10 20.97
N THR A 8 6.36 -47.85 20.61
CA THR A 8 5.23 -47.47 19.75
C THR A 8 5.76 -47.18 18.35
N ALA A 9 5.34 -48.01 17.40
CA ALA A 9 5.69 -47.96 15.99
C ALA A 9 5.11 -46.72 15.35
N CYS A 10 5.96 -45.91 14.72
CA CYS A 10 5.59 -44.80 13.89
C CYS A 10 5.14 -45.29 12.50
N GLY A 11 3.84 -45.22 12.23
CA GLY A 11 3.27 -45.49 10.93
C GLY A 11 3.59 -44.33 9.96
N LEU A 12 4.37 -44.60 8.93
CA LEU A 12 4.58 -43.69 7.80
C LEU A 12 3.33 -43.65 6.92
N SER A 13 2.53 -42.61 7.04
CA SER A 13 1.48 -42.33 6.05
C SER A 13 2.04 -41.40 4.97
N ALA A 14 2.40 -41.99 3.84
CA ALA A 14 2.78 -41.26 2.63
C ALA A 14 1.52 -40.63 1.99
N PHE A 15 1.32 -39.35 2.18
CA PHE A 15 0.36 -38.56 1.40
C PHE A 15 0.94 -38.23 0.03
N LEU A 16 0.50 -38.95 -0.98
CA LEU A 16 0.69 -38.59 -2.39
C LEU A 16 -0.19 -37.37 -2.70
N VAL A 17 0.38 -36.17 -2.63
CA VAL A 17 -0.25 -34.96 -3.17
C VAL A 17 -0.07 -35.00 -4.69
N ALA A 18 -1.13 -35.36 -5.41
CA ALA A 18 -1.22 -35.21 -6.85
C ALA A 18 -1.24 -33.70 -7.17
N ALA A 19 -0.09 -33.16 -7.55
CA ALA A 19 0.00 -31.81 -8.08
C ALA A 19 -0.68 -31.76 -9.45
N CYS A 20 -1.94 -31.30 -9.51
CA CYS A 20 -2.58 -30.85 -10.74
C CYS A 20 -1.85 -29.62 -11.24
N GLY A 21 -0.85 -29.82 -12.08
CA GLY A 21 -0.14 -28.77 -12.77
C GLY A 21 -1.06 -28.09 -13.78
N ILE A 22 -1.70 -26.99 -13.38
CA ILE A 22 -2.35 -26.07 -14.31
C ILE A 22 -1.22 -25.36 -15.07
N LYS A 23 -0.95 -25.82 -16.29
CA LYS A 23 -0.09 -25.09 -17.23
C LYS A 23 -0.81 -23.79 -17.60
N GLN A 24 -0.53 -22.73 -16.87
CA GLN A 24 -0.91 -21.39 -17.30
C GLN A 24 -0.10 -21.05 -18.55
N LYS A 25 -0.79 -21.01 -19.68
CA LYS A 25 -0.24 -20.50 -20.93
C LYS A 25 0.07 -19.01 -20.68
N PRO A 26 1.32 -18.55 -20.84
CA PRO A 26 1.60 -17.12 -20.68
C PRO A 26 0.77 -16.37 -21.72
N LEU A 27 -0.10 -15.48 -21.27
CA LEU A 27 -0.78 -14.53 -22.13
C LEU A 27 0.32 -13.67 -22.78
N ALA A 28 0.48 -13.84 -24.10
CA ALA A 28 1.33 -13.00 -24.93
C ALA A 28 0.71 -11.58 -24.99
N GLY A 29 0.94 -10.78 -23.96
CA GLY A 29 0.38 -9.44 -23.83
C GLY A 29 1.15 -8.54 -22.86
N THR A 30 2.06 -9.12 -22.08
CA THR A 30 2.82 -8.33 -21.07
C THR A 30 3.96 -7.50 -21.65
N ALA A 31 4.39 -7.76 -22.89
CA ALA A 31 5.48 -7.01 -23.52
C ALA A 31 5.08 -5.62 -24.06
N GLN A 32 3.78 -5.33 -24.19
CA GLN A 32 3.30 -4.02 -24.68
C GLN A 32 3.04 -3.00 -23.56
N LEU A 33 2.95 -3.42 -22.29
CA LEU A 33 2.76 -2.48 -21.17
C LEU A 33 4.03 -1.72 -20.77
N GLU A 34 5.20 -2.26 -21.07
CA GLU A 34 6.46 -1.57 -20.73
C GLU A 34 6.81 -0.42 -21.69
N SER A 35 6.37 -0.49 -22.94
CA SER A 35 6.65 0.55 -23.93
C SER A 35 5.77 1.81 -23.78
N ALA A 36 4.65 1.72 -23.05
CA ALA A 36 3.79 2.87 -22.78
C ALA A 36 4.25 3.71 -21.56
N ARG A 37 5.30 3.30 -20.86
CA ARG A 37 5.89 4.04 -19.74
C ARG A 37 6.78 5.24 -20.15
N GLY A 38 6.94 5.49 -21.43
CA GLY A 38 7.64 6.67 -21.92
C GLY A 38 6.79 7.94 -21.72
N ASN A 39 7.23 8.84 -20.87
CA ASN A 39 6.79 10.23 -20.72
C ASN A 39 5.47 10.56 -19.99
N HIS A 40 4.71 9.63 -19.42
CA HIS A 40 3.50 9.96 -18.66
C HIS A 40 3.76 10.34 -17.18
N ALA A 41 4.99 10.21 -16.70
CA ALA A 41 5.33 10.40 -15.28
C ALA A 41 5.04 11.81 -14.72
N ALA A 42 4.87 12.81 -15.57
CA ALA A 42 4.55 14.18 -15.15
C ALA A 42 3.04 14.50 -15.20
N VAL A 43 2.28 13.76 -16.03
CA VAL A 43 0.83 14.02 -16.21
C VAL A 43 0.00 13.23 -15.17
N ASP A 44 0.51 12.10 -14.71
CA ASP A 44 -0.19 11.17 -13.82
C ASP A 44 0.34 11.16 -12.38
N ASP A 45 1.08 12.19 -11.96
CA ASP A 45 1.53 12.28 -10.57
C ASP A 45 0.31 12.56 -9.65
N PRO A 46 -0.09 11.58 -8.81
CA PRO A 46 -1.28 11.72 -7.99
C PRO A 46 -1.18 12.88 -7.00
N ARG A 47 0.05 13.33 -6.66
CA ARG A 47 0.27 14.43 -5.71
C ARG A 47 -0.25 15.76 -6.21
N LEU A 48 -0.20 16.04 -7.51
CA LEU A 48 -0.41 17.39 -8.05
C LEU A 48 -1.74 18.00 -7.65
N ARG A 49 -2.86 17.23 -7.78
CA ARG A 49 -4.19 17.73 -7.43
C ARG A 49 -4.36 17.91 -5.92
N HIS A 50 -3.85 16.96 -5.16
CA HIS A 50 -3.96 16.96 -3.70
C HIS A 50 -3.07 18.02 -3.07
N ALA A 51 -1.84 18.16 -3.54
CA ALA A 51 -0.91 19.21 -3.13
C ALA A 51 -1.47 20.62 -3.40
N LYS A 52 -2.14 20.82 -4.55
CA LYS A 52 -2.78 22.10 -4.86
C LYS A 52 -3.90 22.42 -3.86
N CYS A 53 -4.75 21.46 -3.49
CA CYS A 53 -5.79 21.62 -2.49
C CYS A 53 -5.22 21.98 -1.12
N LEU A 54 -4.22 21.20 -0.65
CA LEU A 54 -3.58 21.41 0.65
C LEU A 54 -2.88 22.78 0.75
N ARG A 55 -2.21 23.25 -0.33
CA ARG A 55 -1.61 24.58 -0.38
C ARG A 55 -2.65 25.69 -0.36
N HIS A 56 -3.79 25.49 -1.00
CA HIS A 56 -4.88 26.46 -0.96
C HIS A 56 -5.38 26.70 0.47
N ASP A 57 -5.38 25.66 1.31
CA ASP A 57 -5.72 25.74 2.72
C ASP A 57 -4.55 26.20 3.61
N HIS A 58 -3.50 26.78 3.01
CA HIS A 58 -2.33 27.37 3.67
C HIS A 58 -1.44 26.39 4.43
N TYR A 59 -1.54 25.09 4.17
CA TYR A 59 -0.64 24.13 4.77
C TYR A 59 0.76 24.16 4.12
N ARG A 60 1.78 24.09 4.97
CA ARG A 60 3.13 23.86 4.50
C ARG A 60 3.28 22.39 4.17
N ILE A 61 3.57 22.06 2.91
CA ILE A 61 3.72 20.70 2.43
C ILE A 61 5.07 20.48 1.76
N TYR A 62 5.55 19.24 1.84
CA TYR A 62 6.75 18.76 1.18
C TYR A 62 6.38 17.54 0.34
N GLU A 63 6.64 17.62 -0.95
CA GLU A 63 6.42 16.54 -1.89
C GLU A 63 7.73 15.78 -2.10
N TYR A 64 7.71 14.46 -1.94
CA TYR A 64 8.88 13.62 -2.12
C TYR A 64 8.50 12.20 -2.56
N ARG A 65 9.48 11.33 -2.72
CA ARG A 65 9.27 9.90 -2.88
C ARG A 65 9.81 9.17 -1.67
N THR A 66 9.11 8.14 -1.20
CA THR A 66 9.58 7.30 -0.09
C THR A 66 10.93 6.67 -0.42
N ALA A 67 11.76 6.46 0.59
CA ALA A 67 13.12 5.94 0.39
C ALA A 67 13.12 4.45 0.03
N ALA A 68 12.17 3.67 0.56
CA ALA A 68 12.11 2.23 0.35
C ALA A 68 11.53 1.88 -1.04
N ASP A 69 10.33 2.38 -1.34
CA ASP A 69 9.55 1.92 -2.48
C ASP A 69 9.40 2.97 -3.59
N HIS A 70 10.02 4.13 -3.40
CA HIS A 70 9.95 5.27 -4.32
C HIS A 70 8.51 5.75 -4.62
N LEU A 71 7.59 5.51 -3.68
CA LEU A 71 6.19 5.92 -3.80
C LEU A 71 6.05 7.44 -3.69
N PRO A 72 5.14 8.06 -4.46
CA PRO A 72 4.82 9.47 -4.31
C PRO A 72 4.27 9.74 -2.91
N ALA A 73 4.76 10.79 -2.24
CA ALA A 73 4.32 11.13 -0.90
C ALA A 73 4.22 12.64 -0.68
N ILE A 74 3.34 13.04 0.24
CA ILE A 74 3.19 14.41 0.71
C ILE A 74 3.30 14.40 2.23
N GLN A 75 4.28 15.12 2.78
CA GLN A 75 4.38 15.38 4.21
C GLN A 75 3.82 16.78 4.51
N MET A 76 2.90 16.86 5.45
CA MET A 76 2.41 18.15 5.96
C MET A 76 3.16 18.54 7.22
N GLY A 77 3.59 19.80 7.28
CA GLY A 77 4.32 20.32 8.44
C GLY A 77 5.64 19.59 8.71
N LYS A 78 5.91 19.32 9.98
CA LYS A 78 7.14 18.63 10.41
C LYS A 78 6.97 17.12 10.29
N PRO A 79 8.00 16.37 9.81
CA PRO A 79 8.00 14.91 9.85
C PRO A 79 7.66 14.35 11.22
N ALA A 80 6.96 13.22 11.28
CA ALA A 80 6.48 12.55 12.48
C ALA A 80 5.51 13.36 13.37
N VAL A 81 5.17 14.60 13.00
CA VAL A 81 4.19 15.44 13.71
C VAL A 81 2.95 15.65 12.84
N GLY A 82 3.13 16.21 11.68
CA GLY A 82 2.03 16.45 10.73
C GLY A 82 1.67 15.19 9.96
N PRO A 83 0.50 15.19 9.29
CA PRO A 83 0.05 14.06 8.48
C PRO A 83 1.03 13.71 7.36
N LEU A 84 1.17 12.42 7.11
CA LEU A 84 1.89 11.87 5.97
C LEU A 84 0.91 11.17 5.04
N ILE A 85 0.98 11.46 3.76
CA ILE A 85 0.16 10.86 2.72
C ILE A 85 1.08 10.11 1.76
N VAL A 86 0.91 8.80 1.62
CA VAL A 86 1.65 7.96 0.68
C VAL A 86 0.67 7.44 -0.37
N PHE A 87 1.03 7.53 -1.65
CA PHE A 87 0.16 7.09 -2.75
C PHE A 87 0.64 5.75 -3.29
N GLU A 88 -0.18 4.74 -3.09
CA GLU A 88 0.01 3.41 -3.64
C GLU A 88 -0.37 3.37 -5.13
N PRO A 89 0.22 2.45 -5.91
CA PRO A 89 -0.12 2.32 -7.34
C PRO A 89 -1.59 1.99 -7.60
N THR A 90 -2.23 1.25 -6.70
CA THR A 90 -3.65 0.87 -6.80
C THR A 90 -4.33 0.83 -5.44
N PRO A 91 -5.66 1.04 -5.37
CA PRO A 91 -6.41 0.90 -4.11
C PRO A 91 -6.28 -0.51 -3.49
N GLY A 92 -6.19 -1.55 -4.33
CA GLY A 92 -6.05 -2.93 -3.85
C GLY A 92 -4.74 -3.18 -3.11
N ILE A 93 -3.64 -2.50 -3.50
CA ILE A 93 -2.37 -2.58 -2.78
C ILE A 93 -2.51 -1.89 -1.42
N ALA A 94 -3.06 -0.68 -1.36
CA ALA A 94 -3.29 0.04 -0.12
C ALA A 94 -4.13 -0.78 0.88
N GLN A 95 -5.23 -1.38 0.42
CA GLN A 95 -6.07 -2.28 1.23
C GLN A 95 -5.30 -3.53 1.69
N GLY A 96 -4.51 -4.12 0.79
CA GLY A 96 -3.70 -5.29 1.11
C GLY A 96 -2.70 -5.05 2.23
N LEU A 97 -2.01 -3.92 2.23
CA LEU A 97 -1.07 -3.52 3.27
C LEU A 97 -1.75 -3.38 4.64
N GLN A 98 -2.94 -2.76 4.69
CA GLN A 98 -3.71 -2.62 5.91
C GLN A 98 -4.18 -3.99 6.44
N ILE A 99 -4.71 -4.87 5.59
CA ILE A 99 -5.16 -6.22 5.97
C ILE A 99 -3.99 -7.05 6.52
N GLN A 100 -2.79 -6.86 5.99
CA GLN A 100 -1.58 -7.55 6.46
C GLN A 100 -0.99 -6.94 7.75
N GLY A 101 -1.59 -5.87 8.29
CA GLY A 101 -1.12 -5.20 9.50
C GLY A 101 0.19 -4.44 9.30
N GLN A 102 0.55 -4.09 8.07
CA GLN A 102 1.77 -3.33 7.80
C GLN A 102 1.59 -1.84 8.03
N ASP A 103 0.38 -1.33 7.75
CA ASP A 103 0.03 0.09 7.85
C ASP A 103 -1.26 0.30 8.65
N GLU A 104 -1.38 -0.37 9.80
CA GLU A 104 -2.57 -0.33 10.67
C GLU A 104 -2.95 1.09 11.14
N ALA A 105 -1.95 1.98 11.26
CA ALA A 105 -2.17 3.36 11.70
C ALA A 105 -2.62 4.29 10.56
N ALA A 106 -2.69 3.81 9.31
CA ALA A 106 -3.09 4.60 8.17
C ALA A 106 -4.59 4.50 7.90
N GLU A 107 -5.19 5.61 7.49
CA GLU A 107 -6.50 5.65 6.86
C GLU A 107 -6.36 5.50 5.35
N ILE A 108 -7.23 4.68 4.72
CA ILE A 108 -7.21 4.46 3.28
C ILE A 108 -8.23 5.38 2.60
N ILE A 109 -7.76 6.22 1.66
CA ILE A 109 -8.59 7.04 0.81
C ILE A 109 -8.22 6.81 -0.65
N GLY A 110 -8.95 5.94 -1.33
CA GLY A 110 -8.61 5.52 -2.69
C GLY A 110 -7.27 4.79 -2.75
N THR A 111 -6.27 5.40 -3.38
CA THR A 111 -4.89 4.88 -3.43
C THR A 111 -4.00 5.46 -2.32
N ALA A 112 -4.49 6.39 -1.53
CA ALA A 112 -3.70 7.06 -0.51
C ALA A 112 -3.79 6.34 0.84
N LEU A 113 -2.63 6.13 1.46
CA LEU A 113 -2.47 5.80 2.87
C LEU A 113 -2.17 7.09 3.62
N VAL A 114 -3.07 7.48 4.50
CA VAL A 114 -2.97 8.71 5.28
C VAL A 114 -2.62 8.39 6.73
N PHE A 115 -1.40 8.73 7.13
CA PHE A 115 -0.91 8.55 8.50
C PHE A 115 -1.13 9.84 9.28
N PRO A 116 -2.01 9.86 10.30
CA PRO A 116 -2.33 11.08 11.04
C PRO A 116 -1.16 11.62 11.87
N ASN A 117 -0.26 10.77 12.35
CA ASN A 117 0.78 11.11 13.30
C ASN A 117 0.20 11.83 14.54
N LEU A 118 0.56 13.10 14.78
CA LEU A 118 0.06 13.92 15.87
C LEU A 118 -0.88 15.05 15.40
N ALA A 119 -1.46 14.88 14.21
CA ALA A 119 -2.40 15.86 13.66
C ALA A 119 -3.68 15.93 14.49
N SER A 120 -4.28 17.12 14.54
CA SER A 120 -5.60 17.32 15.12
C SER A 120 -6.69 16.81 14.18
N ASP A 121 -7.86 16.47 14.72
CA ASP A 121 -9.05 16.06 13.93
C ASP A 121 -9.41 17.09 12.85
N ARG A 122 -9.24 18.38 13.15
CA ARG A 122 -9.48 19.44 12.18
C ARG A 122 -8.51 19.41 11.00
N GLU A 123 -7.25 19.09 11.25
CA GLU A 123 -6.24 18.92 10.19
C GLU A 123 -6.54 17.67 9.37
N MET A 124 -6.91 16.57 10.04
CA MET A 124 -7.29 15.33 9.36
C MET A 124 -8.50 15.52 8.46
N THR A 125 -9.58 16.15 8.93
CA THR A 125 -10.75 16.47 8.08
C THR A 125 -10.38 17.25 6.80
N LYS A 126 -9.41 18.15 6.90
CA LYS A 126 -8.90 18.89 5.73
C LYS A 126 -8.10 18.00 4.78
N VAL A 127 -7.24 17.15 5.32
CA VAL A 127 -6.49 16.16 4.54
C VAL A 127 -7.44 15.23 3.79
N GLU A 128 -8.39 14.64 4.50
CA GLU A 128 -9.41 13.76 3.93
C GLU A 128 -10.17 14.44 2.78
N THR A 129 -10.62 15.68 3.01
CA THR A 129 -11.30 16.48 1.98
C THR A 129 -10.43 16.66 0.74
N CYS A 130 -9.15 17.00 0.90
CA CYS A 130 -8.25 17.21 -0.21
C CYS A 130 -7.84 15.91 -0.90
N VAL A 131 -7.66 14.82 -0.14
CA VAL A 131 -7.22 13.52 -0.68
C VAL A 131 -8.37 12.79 -1.38
N SER A 132 -9.62 12.98 -0.92
CA SER A 132 -10.79 12.39 -1.59
C SER A 132 -11.13 13.03 -2.94
N LEU A 133 -10.51 14.14 -3.32
CA LEU A 133 -10.75 14.77 -4.62
C LEU A 133 -10.38 13.84 -5.78
N GLY A 134 -11.39 13.43 -6.54
CA GLY A 134 -11.23 12.56 -7.71
C GLY A 134 -11.18 11.06 -7.39
N VAL A 135 -11.46 10.67 -6.15
CA VAL A 135 -11.79 9.28 -5.83
C VAL A 135 -13.22 9.04 -6.31
N VAL A 136 -13.35 8.29 -7.39
CA VAL A 136 -14.66 7.83 -7.89
C VAL A 136 -14.94 6.53 -7.15
N GLY A 137 -15.98 6.53 -6.33
CA GLY A 137 -16.49 5.33 -5.66
C GLY A 137 -17.22 4.40 -6.63
#